data_6b7f6d5c1bac93490b55b8eb825dec1f
#
_entry.id   6b7f6d5c1bac93490b55b8eb825dec1f
#
_cell.length_a   1.000
_cell.length_b   1.000
_cell.length_c   1.000
_cell.angle_alpha   90.00
_cell.angle_beta   90.00
_cell.angle_gamma   90.00
#
_symmetry.space_group_name_H-M   'P 1'
#
loop_
_entity.id
_entity.type
_entity.pdbx_description
1 polymer ?
#
loop_
_entity_poly.entity_id
_entity_poly.type
_entity_poly.pdbx_seq_one_letter_code
_entity_poly.pdbx_strand_id
1 'polypeptide(L)'
;MLNIEQLVRPNLRAFLHVPPVDETLLPKADALRLDTNANPYDLPFNHAVDCQALSLRRALSALKRKDVSNIFACNGFAGVVDLCFRCFCVPGEDNVVAAGPTRGVYRRMAQLNDVEYREAELGEGFALSVDEVLGACDNHTKLVWLCSPNDPTGNLLDVNAIASLLEVFDGLVVVDETYLRFSKSPSWCTVLQRFPNLVVIEQMDAAWGVNALNVGMLYASSDIVRLMLAVGGSYALSPVIESKMCGVFSDAFEMDRLVGNVVAERTRMAHALEQLPFCEQVLPSFSNFLLVRFRNAPAVYEGLFSRGVVVCRPADGLFQKGYLRITIGSKSANNALLSALRQF
;
A
#
# COMPACT_ATOMS: atom_id res chain seq x y z
N MET A 1 -20.15 11.18 14.35
CA MET A 1 -20.00 9.74 14.00
C MET A 1 -20.03 9.65 12.48
N LEU A 2 -19.04 9.02 11.87
CA LEU A 2 -18.98 8.81 10.42
C LEU A 2 -20.25 8.06 9.97
N ASN A 3 -20.97 8.62 9.00
CA ASN A 3 -22.09 7.91 8.38
C ASN A 3 -21.60 7.26 7.08
N ILE A 4 -21.24 5.99 7.16
CA ILE A 4 -20.71 5.23 6.02
C ILE A 4 -21.70 5.18 4.84
N GLU A 5 -23.01 5.20 5.09
CA GLU A 5 -24.02 5.19 4.03
C GLU A 5 -23.96 6.41 3.11
N GLN A 6 -23.50 7.55 3.65
CA GLN A 6 -23.32 8.78 2.88
C GLN A 6 -22.04 8.75 2.02
N LEU A 7 -21.04 7.99 2.44
CA LEU A 7 -19.77 7.84 1.71
C LEU A 7 -19.83 6.79 0.62
N VAL A 8 -20.64 5.75 0.82
CA VAL A 8 -20.76 4.65 -0.16
C VAL A 8 -21.54 5.11 -1.39
N ARG A 9 -21.04 4.71 -2.57
CA ARG A 9 -21.75 4.96 -3.84
C ARG A 9 -23.19 4.50 -3.74
N PRO A 10 -24.16 5.30 -4.25
CA PRO A 10 -25.59 5.03 -4.08
C PRO A 10 -26.00 3.62 -4.52
N ASN A 11 -25.47 3.12 -5.63
CA ASN A 11 -25.77 1.80 -6.19
C ASN A 11 -25.21 0.63 -5.35
N LEU A 12 -24.32 0.91 -4.40
CA LEU A 12 -23.71 -0.12 -3.55
C LEU A 12 -24.25 -0.12 -2.11
N ARG A 13 -25.12 0.82 -1.74
CA ARG A 13 -25.65 0.92 -0.37
C ARG A 13 -26.34 -0.35 0.11
N ALA A 14 -27.00 -1.09 -0.79
CA ALA A 14 -27.61 -2.36 -0.46
C ALA A 14 -26.61 -3.40 0.07
N PHE A 15 -25.34 -3.34 -0.36
CA PHE A 15 -24.30 -4.26 0.11
C PHE A 15 -23.86 -4.01 1.56
N LEU A 16 -24.14 -2.84 2.14
CA LEU A 16 -23.89 -2.57 3.56
C LEU A 16 -24.77 -3.44 4.47
N HIS A 17 -25.90 -3.91 3.98
CA HIS A 17 -26.86 -4.73 4.73
C HIS A 17 -26.72 -6.24 4.44
N VAL A 18 -25.77 -6.63 3.59
CA VAL A 18 -25.45 -8.05 3.38
C VAL A 18 -24.87 -8.60 4.68
N PRO A 19 -25.50 -9.61 5.31
CA PRO A 19 -24.98 -10.17 6.53
C PRO A 19 -23.58 -10.79 6.27
N PRO A 20 -22.70 -10.80 7.28
CA PRO A 20 -21.45 -11.57 7.20
C PRO A 20 -21.79 -13.02 6.86
N VAL A 21 -20.89 -13.70 6.15
CA VAL A 21 -21.05 -15.14 5.92
C VAL A 21 -21.10 -15.83 7.29
N ASP A 22 -22.23 -16.45 7.56
CA ASP A 22 -22.38 -17.29 8.75
C ASP A 22 -21.57 -18.58 8.53
N GLU A 23 -20.43 -18.67 9.20
CA GLU A 23 -19.54 -19.83 9.09
C GLU A 23 -20.22 -21.14 9.53
N THR A 24 -21.28 -21.08 10.37
CA THR A 24 -22.03 -22.26 10.79
C THR A 24 -22.91 -22.84 9.68
N LEU A 25 -23.21 -22.00 8.66
CA LEU A 25 -23.94 -22.38 7.47
C LEU A 25 -23.05 -22.85 6.32
N LEU A 26 -21.71 -22.72 6.47
CA LEU A 26 -20.78 -23.25 5.49
C LEU A 26 -20.88 -24.79 5.46
N PRO A 27 -20.84 -25.41 4.27
CA PRO A 27 -20.82 -26.86 4.18
C PRO A 27 -19.63 -27.43 4.97
N LYS A 28 -19.86 -28.57 5.64
CA LYS A 28 -18.77 -29.30 6.30
C LYS A 28 -17.66 -29.64 5.28
N ALA A 29 -16.44 -29.82 5.74
CA ALA A 29 -15.30 -30.14 4.88
C ALA A 29 -15.48 -31.43 4.05
N ASP A 30 -16.29 -32.39 4.56
CA ASP A 30 -16.62 -33.65 3.92
C ASP A 30 -17.95 -33.64 3.15
N ALA A 31 -18.56 -32.47 3.00
CA ALA A 31 -19.85 -32.37 2.30
C ALA A 31 -19.68 -32.65 0.79
N LEU A 32 -20.63 -33.44 0.25
CA LEU A 32 -20.73 -33.64 -1.19
C LEU A 32 -21.16 -32.33 -1.87
N ARG A 33 -20.26 -31.73 -2.62
CA ARG A 33 -20.48 -30.43 -3.29
C ARG A 33 -20.97 -30.64 -4.71
N LEU A 34 -22.26 -30.36 -4.95
CA LEU A 34 -22.91 -30.40 -6.27
C LEU A 34 -23.47 -29.02 -6.66
N ASP A 35 -22.97 -27.97 -6.02
CA ASP A 35 -23.45 -26.59 -6.12
C ASP A 35 -22.50 -25.67 -6.87
N THR A 36 -21.28 -26.14 -7.21
CA THR A 36 -20.20 -25.27 -7.76
C THR A 36 -19.91 -25.49 -9.24
N ASN A 37 -20.62 -26.41 -9.92
CA ASN A 37 -20.31 -26.82 -11.29
C ASN A 37 -18.84 -27.20 -11.51
N ALA A 38 -18.16 -27.67 -10.47
CA ALA A 38 -16.77 -28.08 -10.56
C ALA A 38 -16.62 -29.38 -11.37
N ASN A 39 -15.43 -29.62 -11.89
CA ASN A 39 -15.12 -30.90 -12.53
C ASN A 39 -15.28 -32.04 -11.49
N PRO A 40 -15.98 -33.16 -11.80
CA PRO A 40 -16.23 -34.21 -10.83
C PRO A 40 -15.00 -35.05 -10.45
N TYR A 41 -13.90 -34.89 -11.14
CA TYR A 41 -12.68 -35.64 -10.87
C TYR A 41 -11.78 -34.91 -9.90
N ASP A 42 -11.04 -35.68 -9.09
CA ASP A 42 -10.08 -35.13 -8.11
C ASP A 42 -8.84 -34.58 -8.84
N LEU A 43 -8.89 -33.28 -9.13
CA LEU A 43 -7.82 -32.52 -9.76
C LEU A 43 -7.24 -31.52 -8.75
N PRO A 44 -5.93 -31.25 -8.80
CA PRO A 44 -5.22 -30.51 -7.73
C PRO A 44 -5.69 -29.08 -7.52
N PHE A 45 -6.42 -28.47 -8.48
CA PHE A 45 -6.91 -27.09 -8.39
C PHE A 45 -8.42 -27.00 -8.66
N ASN A 46 -9.18 -28.06 -8.37
CA ASN A 46 -10.59 -28.16 -8.69
C ASN A 46 -11.53 -27.55 -7.62
N HIS A 47 -10.98 -26.95 -6.58
CA HIS A 47 -11.77 -26.36 -5.50
C HIS A 47 -12.19 -24.92 -5.83
N ALA A 48 -13.40 -24.56 -5.42
CA ALA A 48 -13.88 -23.18 -5.52
C ALA A 48 -12.98 -22.22 -4.74
N VAL A 49 -12.81 -21.00 -5.30
CA VAL A 49 -12.08 -19.93 -4.62
C VAL A 49 -12.88 -19.44 -3.42
N ASP A 50 -12.25 -19.33 -2.25
CA ASP A 50 -12.79 -18.55 -1.14
C ASP A 50 -12.66 -17.07 -1.46
N CYS A 51 -13.76 -16.45 -1.89
CA CYS A 51 -13.78 -15.03 -2.22
C CYS A 51 -13.47 -14.12 -1.01
N GLN A 52 -13.47 -14.65 0.21
CA GLN A 52 -13.19 -13.91 1.42
C GLN A 52 -11.76 -14.07 1.94
N ALA A 53 -10.96 -14.98 1.38
CA ALA A 53 -9.60 -15.30 1.82
C ALA A 53 -9.52 -15.49 3.36
N LEU A 54 -10.45 -16.25 3.92
CA LEU A 54 -10.67 -16.33 5.36
C LEU A 54 -9.45 -16.89 6.12
N SER A 55 -8.77 -17.90 5.56
CA SER A 55 -7.56 -18.47 6.17
C SER A 55 -6.46 -17.45 6.27
N LEU A 56 -6.22 -16.66 5.21
CA LEU A 56 -5.25 -15.59 5.20
C LEU A 56 -5.62 -14.47 6.18
N ARG A 57 -6.88 -14.06 6.21
CA ARG A 57 -7.37 -13.03 7.14
C ARG A 57 -7.24 -13.47 8.60
N ARG A 58 -7.47 -14.75 8.92
CA ARG A 58 -7.21 -15.31 10.26
C ARG A 58 -5.73 -15.30 10.63
N ALA A 59 -4.85 -15.68 9.70
CA ALA A 59 -3.41 -15.62 9.91
C ALA A 59 -2.93 -14.17 10.17
N LEU A 60 -3.46 -13.21 9.41
CA LEU A 60 -3.22 -11.77 9.62
C LEU A 60 -3.81 -11.26 10.93
N SER A 61 -4.99 -11.72 11.31
CA SER A 61 -5.64 -11.38 12.59
C SER A 61 -4.72 -11.74 13.77
N ALA A 62 -4.13 -12.92 13.75
CA ALA A 62 -3.16 -13.35 14.75
C ALA A 62 -1.88 -12.50 14.71
N LEU A 63 -1.33 -12.25 13.52
CA LEU A 63 -0.09 -11.48 13.32
C LEU A 63 -0.23 -10.02 13.75
N LYS A 64 -1.30 -9.36 13.33
CA LYS A 64 -1.56 -7.93 13.57
C LYS A 64 -2.34 -7.68 14.88
N ARG A 65 -2.79 -8.71 15.56
CA ARG A 65 -3.64 -8.65 16.77
C ARG A 65 -4.89 -7.78 16.53
N LYS A 66 -5.58 -8.03 15.45
CA LYS A 66 -6.80 -7.35 15.03
C LYS A 66 -7.90 -8.35 14.80
N ASP A 67 -9.15 -7.94 14.99
CA ASP A 67 -10.30 -8.77 14.65
C ASP A 67 -10.32 -9.06 13.14
N VAL A 68 -10.69 -10.27 12.76
CA VAL A 68 -10.79 -10.68 11.36
C VAL A 68 -11.80 -9.83 10.58
N SER A 69 -12.81 -9.29 11.26
CA SER A 69 -13.79 -8.36 10.68
C SER A 69 -13.20 -7.00 10.27
N ASN A 70 -11.99 -6.68 10.75
CA ASN A 70 -11.28 -5.46 10.37
C ASN A 70 -10.27 -5.67 9.24
N ILE A 71 -10.21 -6.85 8.63
CA ILE A 71 -9.18 -7.22 7.65
C ILE A 71 -9.82 -7.61 6.33
N PHE A 72 -9.37 -7.00 5.24
CA PHE A 72 -9.69 -7.41 3.87
C PHE A 72 -8.40 -7.75 3.12
N ALA A 73 -8.45 -8.76 2.27
CA ALA A 73 -7.33 -9.21 1.45
C ALA A 73 -7.80 -9.50 0.03
N CYS A 74 -7.01 -9.08 -0.96
CA CYS A 74 -7.35 -9.35 -2.36
C CYS A 74 -6.12 -9.48 -3.26
N ASN A 75 -6.36 -9.85 -4.52
CA ASN A 75 -5.33 -9.99 -5.53
C ASN A 75 -4.87 -8.60 -6.00
N GLY A 76 -3.64 -8.25 -5.61
CA GLY A 76 -2.96 -7.04 -6.00
C GLY A 76 -3.24 -5.82 -5.13
N PHE A 77 -2.18 -5.06 -4.84
CA PHE A 77 -2.30 -3.76 -4.19
C PHE A 77 -3.18 -2.79 -5.00
N ALA A 78 -3.00 -2.79 -6.33
CA ALA A 78 -3.85 -2.00 -7.22
C ALA A 78 -5.33 -2.38 -7.12
N GLY A 79 -5.64 -3.65 -6.82
CA GLY A 79 -7.00 -4.12 -6.56
C GLY A 79 -7.61 -3.50 -5.30
N VAL A 80 -6.83 -3.37 -4.21
CA VAL A 80 -7.27 -2.66 -2.99
C VAL A 80 -7.58 -1.21 -3.30
N VAL A 81 -6.67 -0.53 -4.00
CA VAL A 81 -6.84 0.89 -4.37
C VAL A 81 -8.06 1.06 -5.26
N ASP A 82 -8.21 0.24 -6.31
CA ASP A 82 -9.35 0.28 -7.23
C ASP A 82 -10.69 0.06 -6.51
N LEU A 83 -10.74 -0.90 -5.59
CA LEU A 83 -11.95 -1.13 -4.78
C LEU A 83 -12.32 0.06 -3.90
N CYS A 84 -11.36 0.81 -3.36
CA CYS A 84 -11.65 2.04 -2.64
C CYS A 84 -12.37 3.05 -3.55
N PHE A 85 -11.90 3.26 -4.78
CA PHE A 85 -12.57 4.12 -5.75
C PHE A 85 -13.98 3.60 -6.09
N ARG A 86 -14.09 2.32 -6.40
CA ARG A 86 -15.38 1.68 -6.76
C ARG A 86 -16.42 1.73 -5.65
N CYS A 87 -15.99 1.62 -4.41
CA CYS A 87 -16.91 1.64 -3.27
C CYS A 87 -17.37 3.03 -2.87
N PHE A 88 -16.49 4.03 -3.01
CA PHE A 88 -16.72 5.33 -2.37
C PHE A 88 -16.83 6.52 -3.34
N CYS A 89 -16.35 6.41 -4.58
CA CYS A 89 -16.37 7.54 -5.52
C CYS A 89 -17.35 7.32 -6.66
N VAL A 90 -18.24 8.26 -6.91
CA VAL A 90 -19.13 8.29 -8.09
C VAL A 90 -18.33 8.81 -9.29
N PRO A 91 -18.21 8.01 -10.39
CA PRO A 91 -17.50 8.44 -11.60
C PRO A 91 -18.04 9.74 -12.19
N GLY A 92 -17.16 10.64 -12.61
CA GLY A 92 -17.53 11.92 -13.21
C GLY A 92 -18.09 12.97 -12.24
N GLU A 93 -18.27 12.63 -10.94
CA GLU A 93 -18.85 13.52 -9.93
C GLU A 93 -17.90 13.78 -8.77
N ASP A 94 -17.25 12.74 -8.25
CA ASP A 94 -16.42 12.79 -7.05
C ASP A 94 -14.94 12.98 -7.38
N ASN A 95 -14.20 13.42 -6.37
CA ASN A 95 -12.76 13.58 -6.45
C ASN A 95 -12.03 12.96 -5.26
N VAL A 96 -10.73 12.83 -5.40
CA VAL A 96 -9.82 12.40 -4.35
C VAL A 96 -8.63 13.34 -4.27
N VAL A 97 -8.05 13.47 -3.08
CA VAL A 97 -6.85 14.26 -2.83
C VAL A 97 -5.73 13.33 -2.39
N ALA A 98 -4.52 13.49 -2.91
CA ALA A 98 -3.34 12.80 -2.43
C ALA A 98 -2.25 13.79 -2.03
N ALA A 99 -1.57 13.52 -0.91
CA ALA A 99 -0.40 14.30 -0.50
C ALA A 99 0.81 13.88 -1.34
N GLY A 100 1.23 14.75 -2.25
CA GLY A 100 2.25 14.44 -3.26
C GLY A 100 3.50 15.33 -3.21
N PRO A 101 4.58 14.90 -3.89
CA PRO A 101 4.66 13.75 -4.80
C PRO A 101 4.54 12.41 -4.07
N THR A 102 3.77 11.48 -4.65
CA THR A 102 3.50 10.18 -4.04
C THR A 102 3.33 9.06 -5.07
N ARG A 103 2.82 7.89 -4.68
CA ARG A 103 2.68 6.71 -5.55
C ARG A 103 1.71 6.97 -6.71
N GLY A 104 2.19 6.80 -7.93
CA GLY A 104 1.39 7.02 -9.15
C GLY A 104 0.18 6.08 -9.31
N VAL A 105 0.07 5.02 -8.49
CA VAL A 105 -1.07 4.10 -8.52
C VAL A 105 -2.38 4.80 -8.17
N TYR A 106 -2.38 5.77 -7.25
CA TYR A 106 -3.60 6.49 -6.87
C TYR A 106 -4.15 7.30 -8.04
N ARG A 107 -3.30 8.09 -8.70
CA ARG A 107 -3.66 8.85 -9.92
C ARG A 107 -4.15 7.93 -11.02
N ARG A 108 -3.46 6.80 -11.24
CA ARG A 108 -3.85 5.83 -12.27
C ARG A 108 -5.21 5.21 -11.98
N MET A 109 -5.51 4.84 -10.73
CA MET A 109 -6.80 4.26 -10.37
C MET A 109 -7.92 5.31 -10.41
N ALA A 110 -7.66 6.56 -10.05
CA ALA A 110 -8.60 7.66 -10.25
C ALA A 110 -9.00 7.79 -11.72
N GLN A 111 -8.01 7.84 -12.64
CA GLN A 111 -8.25 7.90 -14.08
C GLN A 111 -9.07 6.71 -14.60
N LEU A 112 -8.74 5.48 -14.16
CA LEU A 112 -9.46 4.28 -14.58
C LEU A 112 -10.91 4.24 -14.08
N ASN A 113 -11.22 4.92 -12.98
CA ASN A 113 -12.55 5.00 -12.40
C ASN A 113 -13.31 6.29 -12.77
N ASP A 114 -12.76 7.13 -13.66
CA ASP A 114 -13.33 8.42 -14.03
C ASP A 114 -13.59 9.31 -12.80
N VAL A 115 -12.61 9.39 -11.90
CA VAL A 115 -12.61 10.20 -10.68
C VAL A 115 -11.53 11.26 -10.78
N GLU A 116 -11.86 12.51 -10.46
CA GLU A 116 -10.89 13.60 -10.45
C GLU A 116 -9.81 13.35 -9.39
N TYR A 117 -8.54 13.45 -9.80
CA TYR A 117 -7.39 13.34 -8.90
C TYR A 117 -6.78 14.72 -8.68
N ARG A 118 -6.72 15.13 -7.44
CA ARG A 118 -6.05 16.36 -7.00
C ARG A 118 -4.83 16.02 -6.16
N GLU A 119 -3.80 16.85 -6.25
CA GLU A 119 -2.58 16.67 -5.48
C GLU A 119 -2.37 17.89 -4.57
N ALA A 120 -2.27 17.65 -3.27
CA ALA A 120 -1.83 18.61 -2.29
C ALA A 120 -0.30 18.47 -2.14
N GLU A 121 0.46 19.54 -2.42
CA GLU A 121 1.92 19.48 -2.36
C GLU A 121 2.40 19.27 -0.92
N LEU A 122 3.34 18.33 -0.75
CA LEU A 122 4.09 18.20 0.48
C LEU A 122 5.03 19.41 0.61
N GLY A 123 5.06 20.01 1.79
CA GLY A 123 5.84 21.20 2.09
C GLY A 123 7.36 20.98 2.11
N GLU A 124 8.09 21.89 2.74
CA GLU A 124 9.53 21.79 2.88
C GLU A 124 9.93 20.47 3.56
N GLY A 125 10.95 19.79 3.03
CA GLY A 125 11.37 18.46 3.51
C GLY A 125 10.32 17.36 3.28
N PHE A 126 9.34 17.57 2.41
CA PHE A 126 8.20 16.69 2.15
C PHE A 126 7.30 16.48 3.38
N ALA A 127 7.14 17.52 4.18
CA ALA A 127 6.26 17.52 5.34
C ALA A 127 4.78 17.58 4.90
N LEU A 128 3.91 16.85 5.61
CA LEU A 128 2.47 16.90 5.41
C LEU A 128 1.88 18.21 5.97
N SER A 129 1.19 18.97 5.14
CA SER A 129 0.40 20.14 5.54
C SER A 129 -1.08 19.78 5.53
N VAL A 130 -1.72 19.91 6.70
CA VAL A 130 -3.17 19.69 6.85
C VAL A 130 -3.94 20.73 6.03
N ASP A 131 -3.50 21.98 6.06
CA ASP A 131 -4.17 23.09 5.37
C ASP A 131 -4.11 22.91 3.84
N GLU A 132 -2.97 22.46 3.29
CA GLU A 132 -2.85 22.17 1.85
C GLU A 132 -3.77 21.04 1.42
N VAL A 133 -3.85 19.97 2.22
CA VAL A 133 -4.75 18.84 1.93
C VAL A 133 -6.20 19.30 1.98
N LEU A 134 -6.61 20.00 3.04
CA LEU A 134 -7.99 20.48 3.18
C LEU A 134 -8.33 21.56 2.15
N GLY A 135 -7.37 22.41 1.77
CA GLY A 135 -7.53 23.40 0.71
C GLY A 135 -7.77 22.80 -0.68
N ALA A 136 -7.30 21.58 -0.92
CA ALA A 136 -7.57 20.81 -2.14
C ALA A 136 -8.89 20.02 -2.10
N CYS A 137 -9.50 19.87 -0.92
CA CYS A 137 -10.77 19.16 -0.72
C CYS A 137 -11.98 20.06 -0.99
N ASP A 138 -13.08 19.42 -1.38
CA ASP A 138 -14.42 20.02 -1.47
C ASP A 138 -15.51 19.02 -1.05
N ASN A 139 -16.79 19.36 -1.26
CA ASN A 139 -17.92 18.51 -0.90
C ASN A 139 -17.99 17.18 -1.70
N HIS A 140 -17.25 17.09 -2.80
CA HIS A 140 -17.15 15.90 -3.63
C HIS A 140 -15.92 15.06 -3.32
N THR A 141 -15.05 15.51 -2.39
CA THR A 141 -13.86 14.76 -2.00
C THR A 141 -14.24 13.59 -1.09
N LYS A 142 -13.99 12.36 -1.55
CA LYS A 142 -14.35 11.13 -0.83
C LYS A 142 -13.17 10.49 -0.12
N LEU A 143 -11.97 10.56 -0.72
CA LEU A 143 -10.78 9.91 -0.20
C LEU A 143 -9.61 10.90 -0.15
N VAL A 144 -8.88 10.86 0.96
CA VAL A 144 -7.54 11.46 1.08
C VAL A 144 -6.51 10.35 1.16
N TRP A 145 -5.52 10.38 0.25
CA TRP A 145 -4.46 9.37 0.15
C TRP A 145 -3.15 9.87 0.76
N LEU A 146 -2.65 9.14 1.75
CA LEU A 146 -1.40 9.42 2.46
C LEU A 146 -0.51 8.18 2.40
N CYS A 147 0.73 8.30 1.92
CA CYS A 147 1.71 7.21 1.94
C CYS A 147 2.74 7.47 3.03
N SER A 148 2.88 6.57 4.00
CA SER A 148 3.80 6.75 5.12
C SER A 148 4.41 5.42 5.59
N PRO A 149 5.69 5.16 5.34
CA PRO A 149 6.68 6.01 4.64
C PRO A 149 6.31 6.30 3.18
N ASN A 150 6.53 7.55 2.75
CA ASN A 150 6.11 7.98 1.41
C ASN A 150 7.04 7.43 0.31
N ASP A 151 6.48 7.09 -0.83
CA ASP A 151 7.20 6.77 -2.06
C ASP A 151 6.90 7.89 -3.09
N PRO A 152 7.91 8.63 -3.58
CA PRO A 152 9.33 8.25 -3.62
C PRO A 152 10.25 8.92 -2.58
N THR A 153 9.72 9.68 -1.64
CA THR A 153 10.53 10.53 -0.76
C THR A 153 11.15 9.80 0.44
N GLY A 154 10.55 8.68 0.86
CA GLY A 154 11.07 7.80 1.92
C GLY A 154 10.77 8.27 3.35
N ASN A 155 10.26 9.48 3.54
CA ASN A 155 9.98 10.03 4.86
C ASN A 155 8.68 9.48 5.46
N LEU A 156 8.60 9.49 6.79
CA LEU A 156 7.34 9.34 7.51
C LEU A 156 6.60 10.66 7.51
N LEU A 157 5.30 10.61 7.32
CA LEU A 157 4.42 11.75 7.53
C LEU A 157 4.19 11.97 9.04
N ASP A 158 4.00 13.23 9.44
CA ASP A 158 3.77 13.57 10.84
C ASP A 158 2.48 12.93 11.36
N VAL A 159 2.59 12.21 12.48
CA VAL A 159 1.45 11.48 13.07
C VAL A 159 0.36 12.42 13.59
N ASN A 160 0.72 13.63 14.05
CA ASN A 160 -0.25 14.60 14.53
C ASN A 160 -1.01 15.22 13.34
N ALA A 161 -0.33 15.48 12.22
CA ALA A 161 -0.98 15.95 11.00
C ALA A 161 -1.98 14.92 10.45
N ILE A 162 -1.61 13.63 10.42
CA ILE A 162 -2.52 12.55 10.02
C ILE A 162 -3.72 12.47 11.00
N ALA A 163 -3.47 12.54 12.31
CA ALA A 163 -4.53 12.50 13.31
C ALA A 163 -5.49 13.69 13.15
N SER A 164 -4.96 14.89 12.92
CA SER A 164 -5.77 16.09 12.67
C SER A 164 -6.65 15.95 11.43
N LEU A 165 -6.12 15.40 10.33
CA LEU A 165 -6.93 15.11 9.14
C LEU A 165 -8.06 14.13 9.42
N LEU A 166 -7.77 13.06 10.20
CA LEU A 166 -8.79 12.08 10.61
C LEU A 166 -9.89 12.69 11.50
N GLU A 167 -9.59 13.76 12.24
CA GLU A 167 -10.57 14.43 13.11
C GLU A 167 -11.46 15.44 12.36
N VAL A 168 -10.95 16.05 11.27
CA VAL A 168 -11.65 17.15 10.60
C VAL A 168 -12.17 16.82 9.22
N PHE A 169 -11.66 15.79 8.55
CA PHE A 169 -12.11 15.40 7.22
C PHE A 169 -13.31 14.47 7.28
N ASP A 170 -14.39 14.82 6.61
CA ASP A 170 -15.65 14.07 6.61
C ASP A 170 -15.66 12.83 5.69
N GLY A 171 -14.62 12.65 4.85
CA GLY A 171 -14.40 11.47 4.00
C GLY A 171 -13.48 10.44 4.65
N LEU A 172 -13.00 9.48 3.86
CA LEU A 172 -12.05 8.47 4.32
C LEU A 172 -10.60 8.94 4.13
N VAL A 173 -9.77 8.79 5.17
CA VAL A 173 -8.33 8.97 5.09
C VAL A 173 -7.67 7.60 4.93
N VAL A 174 -7.04 7.39 3.78
CA VAL A 174 -6.35 6.15 3.44
C VAL A 174 -4.86 6.32 3.69
N VAL A 175 -4.32 5.57 4.65
CA VAL A 175 -2.90 5.57 4.98
C VAL A 175 -2.26 4.30 4.39
N ASP A 176 -1.38 4.50 3.41
CA ASP A 176 -0.61 3.42 2.79
C ASP A 176 0.65 3.15 3.61
N GLU A 177 0.67 2.00 4.29
CA GLU A 177 1.77 1.52 5.12
C GLU A 177 2.67 0.49 4.43
N THR A 178 2.66 0.40 3.10
CA THR A 178 3.44 -0.60 2.34
C THR A 178 4.90 -0.69 2.80
N TYR A 179 5.51 0.43 3.15
CA TYR A 179 6.93 0.48 3.56
C TYR A 179 7.14 0.55 5.08
N LEU A 180 6.07 0.55 5.88
CA LEU A 180 6.16 0.80 7.34
C LEU A 180 7.06 -0.21 8.05
N ARG A 181 7.11 -1.46 7.60
CA ARG A 181 7.95 -2.51 8.23
C ARG A 181 9.45 -2.19 8.19
N PHE A 182 9.92 -1.32 7.29
CA PHE A 182 11.30 -0.82 7.26
C PHE A 182 11.55 0.33 8.23
N SER A 183 10.54 0.75 8.98
CA SER A 183 10.62 1.74 10.06
C SER A 183 10.40 1.06 11.42
N LYS A 184 10.59 1.83 12.49
CA LYS A 184 10.23 1.39 13.85
C LYS A 184 8.92 2.02 14.32
N SER A 185 8.19 2.68 13.42
CA SER A 185 6.95 3.38 13.76
C SER A 185 5.81 2.40 13.97
N PRO A 186 4.90 2.67 14.92
CA PRO A 186 3.70 1.89 15.10
C PRO A 186 2.76 2.05 13.90
N SER A 187 2.02 0.98 13.57
CA SER A 187 1.01 1.01 12.51
C SER A 187 -0.24 1.78 12.96
N TRP A 188 -0.84 2.52 12.04
CA TRP A 188 -2.16 3.14 12.20
C TRP A 188 -3.27 2.11 12.45
N CYS A 189 -3.07 0.86 12.08
CA CYS A 189 -3.97 -0.24 12.46
C CYS A 189 -4.23 -0.29 13.97
N THR A 190 -3.30 0.17 14.82
CA THR A 190 -3.45 0.14 16.29
C THR A 190 -4.57 1.03 16.79
N VAL A 191 -4.98 2.05 16.03
CA VAL A 191 -5.96 3.07 16.42
C VAL A 191 -7.24 3.07 15.56
N LEU A 192 -7.50 2.01 14.79
CA LEU A 192 -8.70 1.87 13.95
C LEU A 192 -10.02 2.13 14.71
N GLN A 193 -10.08 1.72 15.99
CA GLN A 193 -11.29 1.92 16.81
C GLN A 193 -11.52 3.40 17.18
N ARG A 194 -10.46 4.21 17.19
CA ARG A 194 -10.55 5.64 17.48
C ARG A 194 -11.06 6.44 16.27
N PHE A 195 -10.68 6.03 15.06
CA PHE A 195 -10.95 6.76 13.83
C PHE A 195 -11.76 5.87 12.86
N PRO A 196 -13.08 5.95 12.85
CA PRO A 196 -13.92 5.13 11.98
C PRO A 196 -13.76 5.44 10.48
N ASN A 197 -13.20 6.60 10.14
CA ASN A 197 -12.87 7.03 8.77
C ASN A 197 -11.43 6.66 8.34
N LEU A 198 -10.68 5.97 9.20
CA LEU A 198 -9.34 5.50 8.87
C LEU A 198 -9.40 4.20 8.06
N VAL A 199 -8.71 4.20 6.94
CA VAL A 199 -8.41 3.01 6.15
C VAL A 199 -6.89 2.87 6.07
N VAL A 200 -6.35 1.73 6.49
CA VAL A 200 -4.93 1.42 6.33
C VAL A 200 -4.78 0.40 5.22
N ILE A 201 -3.88 0.65 4.28
CA ILE A 201 -3.58 -0.30 3.21
C ILE A 201 -2.12 -0.71 3.24
N GLU A 202 -1.84 -1.93 2.79
CA GLU A 202 -0.49 -2.50 2.77
C GLU A 202 -0.32 -3.40 1.54
N GLN A 203 0.77 -3.26 0.84
CA GLN A 203 1.18 -4.22 -0.18
C GLN A 203 2.09 -5.27 0.46
N MET A 204 1.75 -6.55 0.30
CA MET A 204 2.59 -7.64 0.76
C MET A 204 3.65 -7.95 -0.30
N ASP A 205 4.77 -7.24 -0.25
CA ASP A 205 5.81 -7.35 -1.28
C ASP A 205 7.24 -7.35 -0.70
N ALA A 206 7.93 -6.21 -0.78
CA ALA A 206 9.36 -6.09 -0.48
C ALA A 206 9.72 -6.48 0.95
N ALA A 207 8.90 -6.11 1.93
CA ALA A 207 9.16 -6.42 3.33
C ALA A 207 8.94 -7.90 3.69
N TRP A 208 8.20 -8.61 2.83
CA TRP A 208 7.87 -10.03 2.99
C TRP A 208 8.55 -10.93 1.95
N GLY A 209 9.26 -10.34 0.98
CA GLY A 209 9.96 -11.07 -0.08
C GLY A 209 9.03 -11.81 -1.05
N VAL A 210 7.79 -11.35 -1.21
CA VAL A 210 6.73 -12.06 -1.94
C VAL A 210 6.10 -11.25 -3.07
N ASN A 211 6.84 -10.34 -3.68
CA ASN A 211 6.35 -9.46 -4.76
C ASN A 211 5.57 -10.22 -5.86
N ALA A 212 6.01 -11.44 -6.19
CA ALA A 212 5.37 -12.25 -7.22
C ALA A 212 3.97 -12.75 -6.85
N LEU A 213 3.63 -12.79 -5.57
CA LEU A 213 2.31 -13.21 -5.10
C LEU A 213 1.27 -12.09 -5.24
N ASN A 214 1.71 -10.84 -5.34
CA ASN A 214 0.88 -9.66 -5.62
C ASN A 214 -0.36 -9.58 -4.73
N VAL A 215 -0.18 -9.52 -3.41
CA VAL A 215 -1.28 -9.48 -2.43
C VAL A 215 -1.41 -8.09 -1.85
N GLY A 216 -2.63 -7.56 -1.88
CA GLY A 216 -3.02 -6.30 -1.25
C GLY A 216 -3.88 -6.54 -0.01
N MET A 217 -3.64 -5.74 1.02
CA MET A 217 -4.34 -5.78 2.30
C MET A 217 -4.99 -4.44 2.60
N LEU A 218 -6.15 -4.50 3.28
CA LEU A 218 -6.81 -3.32 3.82
C LEU A 218 -7.28 -3.63 5.24
N TYR A 219 -7.11 -2.65 6.11
CA TYR A 219 -7.56 -2.68 7.51
C TYR A 219 -8.44 -1.45 7.75
N ALA A 220 -9.64 -1.67 8.23
CA ALA A 220 -10.61 -0.60 8.46
C ALA A 220 -11.68 -1.02 9.49
N SER A 221 -12.70 -0.18 9.71
CA SER A 221 -13.89 -0.55 10.45
C SER A 221 -14.58 -1.77 9.82
N SER A 222 -15.28 -2.55 10.63
CA SER A 222 -15.99 -3.76 10.16
C SER A 222 -17.02 -3.47 9.07
N ASP A 223 -17.62 -2.29 9.06
CA ASP A 223 -18.58 -1.89 8.04
C ASP A 223 -17.92 -1.66 6.68
N ILE A 224 -16.75 -1.01 6.66
CA ILE A 224 -15.94 -0.83 5.44
C ILE A 224 -15.50 -2.20 4.92
N VAL A 225 -14.95 -3.05 5.79
CA VAL A 225 -14.47 -4.38 5.39
C VAL A 225 -15.62 -5.25 4.85
N ARG A 226 -16.80 -5.21 5.48
CA ARG A 226 -17.99 -5.92 5.00
C ARG A 226 -18.38 -5.50 3.58
N LEU A 227 -18.40 -4.19 3.33
CA LEU A 227 -18.64 -3.65 1.98
C LEU A 227 -17.59 -4.16 0.99
N MET A 228 -16.31 -4.08 1.36
CA MET A 228 -15.20 -4.55 0.51
C MET A 228 -15.33 -6.04 0.18
N LEU A 229 -15.70 -6.87 1.14
CA LEU A 229 -15.93 -8.30 0.92
C LEU A 229 -17.11 -8.57 0.00
N ALA A 230 -18.19 -7.80 0.15
CA ALA A 230 -19.40 -7.97 -0.67
C ALA A 230 -19.18 -7.54 -2.14
N VAL A 231 -18.35 -6.51 -2.37
CA VAL A 231 -18.05 -5.98 -3.71
C VAL A 231 -16.82 -6.65 -4.34
N GLY A 232 -15.88 -7.09 -3.50
CA GLY A 232 -14.54 -7.51 -3.90
C GLY A 232 -14.39 -8.90 -4.52
N GLY A 233 -15.49 -9.65 -4.76
CA GLY A 233 -15.42 -11.03 -5.26
C GLY A 233 -14.58 -11.22 -6.52
N SER A 234 -14.57 -10.23 -7.43
CA SER A 234 -13.74 -10.25 -8.65
C SER A 234 -12.24 -10.11 -8.40
N TYR A 235 -11.84 -9.76 -7.20
CA TYR A 235 -10.45 -9.57 -6.77
C TYR A 235 -9.97 -10.67 -5.82
N ALA A 236 -10.70 -11.79 -5.76
CA ALA A 236 -10.38 -12.89 -4.87
C ALA A 236 -8.99 -13.46 -5.10
N LEU A 237 -8.34 -13.85 -4.02
CA LEU A 237 -7.05 -14.55 -4.06
C LEU A 237 -7.25 -16.01 -4.47
N SER A 238 -6.32 -16.55 -5.25
CA SER A 238 -6.33 -17.99 -5.48
C SER A 238 -5.93 -18.74 -4.19
N PRO A 239 -6.47 -19.95 -3.93
CA PRO A 239 -6.09 -20.76 -2.77
C PRO A 239 -4.59 -21.05 -2.69
N VAL A 240 -3.90 -21.10 -3.84
CA VAL A 240 -2.46 -21.30 -3.91
C VAL A 240 -1.72 -20.10 -3.32
N ILE A 241 -2.12 -18.88 -3.70
CA ILE A 241 -1.52 -17.65 -3.16
C ILE A 241 -1.81 -17.56 -1.66
N GLU A 242 -3.05 -17.81 -1.25
CA GLU A 242 -3.47 -17.78 0.15
C GLU A 242 -2.62 -18.74 1.02
N SER A 243 -2.47 -19.99 0.59
CA SER A 243 -1.65 -20.98 1.28
C SER A 243 -0.18 -20.56 1.38
N LYS A 244 0.39 -20.01 0.30
CA LYS A 244 1.78 -19.52 0.31
C LYS A 244 1.96 -18.34 1.27
N MET A 245 1.02 -17.41 1.30
CA MET A 245 1.06 -16.27 2.22
C MET A 245 0.96 -16.70 3.68
N CYS A 246 0.09 -17.65 4.02
CA CYS A 246 0.00 -18.20 5.37
C CYS A 246 1.33 -18.82 5.81
N GLY A 247 2.03 -19.52 4.90
CA GLY A 247 3.38 -20.05 5.16
C GLY A 247 4.41 -18.95 5.44
N VAL A 248 4.40 -17.86 4.66
CA VAL A 248 5.32 -16.73 4.87
C VAL A 248 5.09 -16.07 6.24
N PHE A 249 3.85 -15.95 6.70
CA PHE A 249 3.56 -15.36 8.00
C PHE A 249 4.04 -16.23 9.18
N SER A 250 4.18 -17.53 8.99
CA SER A 250 4.78 -18.43 10.01
C SER A 250 6.24 -18.09 10.27
N ASP A 251 6.94 -17.51 9.27
CA ASP A 251 8.35 -17.13 9.35
C ASP A 251 8.56 -15.62 9.60
N ALA A 252 7.60 -14.97 10.25
CA ALA A 252 7.62 -13.51 10.47
C ALA A 252 8.89 -13.01 11.16
N PHE A 253 9.48 -13.81 12.06
CA PHE A 253 10.74 -13.49 12.74
C PHE A 253 11.92 -13.43 11.77
N GLU A 254 12.03 -14.39 10.84
CA GLU A 254 13.07 -14.39 9.80
C GLU A 254 12.89 -13.17 8.86
N MET A 255 11.65 -12.84 8.52
CA MET A 255 11.38 -11.65 7.72
C MET A 255 11.82 -10.35 8.45
N ASP A 256 11.61 -10.25 9.76
CA ASP A 256 12.08 -9.10 10.55
C ASP A 256 13.61 -9.01 10.54
N ARG A 257 14.31 -10.14 10.62
CA ARG A 257 15.77 -10.19 10.52
C ARG A 257 16.25 -9.70 9.14
N LEU A 258 15.61 -10.12 8.06
CA LEU A 258 15.93 -9.68 6.69
C LEU A 258 15.65 -8.19 6.49
N VAL A 259 14.52 -7.70 7.00
CA VAL A 259 14.21 -6.27 7.03
C VAL A 259 15.28 -5.48 7.78
N GLY A 260 15.74 -6.00 8.93
CA GLY A 260 16.84 -5.41 9.70
C GLY A 260 18.13 -5.25 8.89
N ASN A 261 18.47 -6.25 8.07
CA ASN A 261 19.63 -6.19 7.17
C ASN A 261 19.46 -5.09 6.10
N VAL A 262 18.27 -4.93 5.53
CA VAL A 262 17.98 -3.87 4.56
C VAL A 262 18.10 -2.50 5.22
N VAL A 263 17.61 -2.33 6.45
CA VAL A 263 17.70 -1.07 7.20
C VAL A 263 19.18 -0.73 7.50
N ALA A 264 19.99 -1.70 7.90
CA ALA A 264 21.43 -1.49 8.14
C ALA A 264 22.16 -1.09 6.84
N GLU A 265 21.87 -1.78 5.73
CA GLU A 265 22.43 -1.43 4.41
C GLU A 265 21.95 -0.07 3.92
N ARG A 266 20.70 0.32 4.18
CA ARG A 266 20.19 1.66 3.87
C ARG A 266 21.05 2.74 4.52
N THR A 267 21.33 2.60 5.82
CA THR A 267 22.18 3.55 6.55
C THR A 267 23.59 3.62 5.94
N ARG A 268 24.19 2.45 5.67
CA ARG A 268 25.52 2.39 5.03
C ARG A 268 25.53 3.04 3.66
N MET A 269 24.51 2.79 2.85
CA MET A 269 24.39 3.37 1.50
C MET A 269 24.17 4.87 1.54
N ALA A 270 23.36 5.39 2.44
CA ALA A 270 23.16 6.82 2.61
C ALA A 270 24.50 7.54 2.85
N HIS A 271 25.28 7.08 3.84
CA HIS A 271 26.61 7.64 4.12
C HIS A 271 27.59 7.52 2.93
N ALA A 272 27.56 6.39 2.21
CA ALA A 272 28.47 6.21 1.08
C ALA A 272 28.10 7.11 -0.12
N LEU A 273 26.81 7.34 -0.34
CA LEU A 273 26.34 8.24 -1.40
C LEU A 273 26.63 9.72 -1.10
N GLU A 274 26.50 10.14 0.15
CA GLU A 274 26.84 11.50 0.62
C GLU A 274 28.32 11.86 0.36
N GLN A 275 29.22 10.87 0.29
CA GLN A 275 30.64 11.09 0.02
C GLN A 275 30.96 11.28 -1.47
N LEU A 276 30.00 11.10 -2.37
CA LEU A 276 30.22 11.28 -3.81
C LEU A 276 30.24 12.78 -4.15
N PRO A 277 31.26 13.29 -4.89
CA PRO A 277 31.42 14.74 -5.15
C PRO A 277 30.30 15.35 -6.00
N PHE A 278 29.51 14.54 -6.68
CA PHE A 278 28.38 14.94 -7.50
C PHE A 278 27.01 14.63 -6.86
N CYS A 279 26.99 14.03 -5.67
CA CYS A 279 25.79 13.89 -4.84
C CYS A 279 25.54 15.21 -4.11
N GLU A 280 24.36 15.79 -4.29
CA GLU A 280 23.99 17.04 -3.63
C GLU A 280 23.24 16.79 -2.32
N GLN A 281 22.43 15.73 -2.28
CA GLN A 281 21.63 15.41 -1.11
C GLN A 281 21.19 13.95 -1.11
N VAL A 282 21.22 13.31 0.04
CA VAL A 282 20.54 12.05 0.31
C VAL A 282 19.43 12.33 1.30
N LEU A 283 18.18 12.07 0.92
CA LEU A 283 17.05 12.32 1.81
C LEU A 283 16.95 11.24 2.89
N PRO A 284 16.59 11.60 4.13
CA PRO A 284 16.28 10.63 5.16
C PRO A 284 15.18 9.68 4.71
N SER A 285 15.36 8.37 4.93
CA SER A 285 14.39 7.38 4.50
C SER A 285 14.07 6.38 5.61
N PHE A 286 12.79 6.00 5.66
CA PHE A 286 12.22 4.96 6.53
C PHE A 286 11.68 3.77 5.72
N SER A 287 12.02 3.71 4.42
CA SER A 287 11.63 2.67 3.48
C SER A 287 12.80 1.76 3.09
N ASN A 288 12.65 0.94 2.05
CA ASN A 288 13.70 0.12 1.47
C ASN A 288 14.43 0.79 0.29
N PHE A 289 14.36 2.11 0.19
CA PHE A 289 15.02 2.90 -0.86
C PHE A 289 15.52 4.22 -0.30
N LEU A 290 16.36 4.92 -1.07
CA LEU A 290 16.81 6.30 -0.84
C LEU A 290 16.38 7.15 -2.03
N LEU A 291 15.93 8.37 -1.77
CA LEU A 291 15.80 9.41 -2.78
C LEU A 291 17.04 10.31 -2.70
N VAL A 292 17.80 10.34 -3.80
CA VAL A 292 19.11 10.98 -3.88
C VAL A 292 19.11 12.05 -4.96
N ARG A 293 19.55 13.24 -4.63
CA ARG A 293 19.71 14.33 -5.56
C ARG A 293 21.16 14.38 -6.08
N PHE A 294 21.30 14.34 -7.38
CA PHE A 294 22.57 14.44 -8.08
C PHE A 294 22.62 15.72 -8.91
N ARG A 295 23.80 16.31 -9.03
CA ARG A 295 24.04 17.51 -9.86
C ARG A 295 23.58 17.34 -11.31
N ASN A 296 23.70 16.12 -11.85
CA ASN A 296 23.23 15.75 -13.19
C ASN A 296 22.64 14.34 -13.16
N ALA A 297 21.41 14.21 -12.67
CA ALA A 297 20.71 12.93 -12.55
C ALA A 297 20.53 12.21 -13.91
N PRO A 298 20.25 12.89 -15.05
CA PRO A 298 20.21 12.24 -16.35
C PRO A 298 21.52 11.54 -16.70
N ALA A 299 22.65 12.20 -16.58
CA ALA A 299 23.97 11.60 -16.86
C ALA A 299 24.29 10.43 -15.94
N VAL A 300 23.96 10.56 -14.63
CA VAL A 300 24.14 9.47 -13.65
C VAL A 300 23.24 8.28 -14.03
N TYR A 301 21.99 8.52 -14.37
CA TYR A 301 21.05 7.46 -14.77
C TYR A 301 21.57 6.71 -16.01
N GLU A 302 21.89 7.42 -17.08
CA GLU A 302 22.38 6.83 -18.34
C GLU A 302 23.70 6.08 -18.15
N GLY A 303 24.62 6.65 -17.38
CA GLY A 303 25.88 6.02 -17.07
C GLY A 303 25.75 4.77 -16.20
N LEU A 304 24.81 4.72 -15.26
CA LEU A 304 24.48 3.51 -14.52
C LEU A 304 23.84 2.46 -15.43
N PHE A 305 22.86 2.89 -16.24
CA PHE A 305 22.14 2.00 -17.16
C PHE A 305 23.10 1.33 -18.16
N SER A 306 24.04 2.09 -18.73
CA SER A 306 25.05 1.54 -19.65
C SER A 306 25.98 0.51 -19.01
N ARG A 307 26.11 0.53 -17.67
CA ARG A 307 26.89 -0.41 -16.87
C ARG A 307 26.04 -1.58 -16.30
N GLY A 308 24.78 -1.70 -16.75
CA GLY A 308 23.86 -2.74 -16.29
C GLY A 308 23.28 -2.51 -14.89
N VAL A 309 23.37 -1.27 -14.36
CA VAL A 309 22.79 -0.90 -13.08
C VAL A 309 21.52 -0.06 -13.33
N VAL A 310 20.37 -0.60 -12.95
CA VAL A 310 19.07 0.06 -13.16
C VAL A 310 18.58 0.67 -11.85
N VAL A 311 18.35 1.97 -11.87
CA VAL A 311 17.74 2.72 -10.76
C VAL A 311 16.43 3.36 -11.24
N CYS A 312 15.59 3.83 -10.32
CA CYS A 312 14.30 4.40 -10.69
C CYS A 312 14.40 5.91 -10.96
N ARG A 313 13.78 6.35 -12.06
CA ARG A 313 13.47 7.75 -12.32
C ARG A 313 12.14 8.07 -11.65
N PRO A 314 12.11 8.83 -10.55
CA PRO A 314 10.85 9.17 -9.90
C PRO A 314 9.98 10.06 -10.82
N ALA A 315 8.67 9.92 -10.67
CA ALA A 315 7.67 10.73 -11.38
C ALA A 315 7.54 12.16 -10.78
N ASP A 316 6.50 12.87 -11.20
CA ASP A 316 6.06 14.16 -10.64
C ASP A 316 7.15 15.24 -10.65
N GLY A 317 7.95 15.29 -11.71
CA GLY A 317 8.98 16.29 -11.92
C GLY A 317 10.23 16.11 -11.05
N LEU A 318 10.30 15.13 -10.16
CA LEU A 318 11.45 14.92 -9.28
C LEU A 318 12.71 14.53 -10.06
N PHE A 319 12.58 13.75 -11.14
CA PHE A 319 13.72 13.40 -11.98
C PHE A 319 14.33 14.66 -12.62
N GLN A 320 13.50 15.59 -13.11
CA GLN A 320 13.94 16.87 -13.67
C GLN A 320 14.59 17.79 -12.63
N LYS A 321 14.17 17.64 -11.35
CA LYS A 321 14.78 18.33 -10.20
C LYS A 321 16.08 17.66 -9.72
N GLY A 322 16.59 16.65 -10.42
CA GLY A 322 17.87 16.00 -10.14
C GLY A 322 17.78 14.77 -9.24
N TYR A 323 16.60 14.23 -8.96
CA TYR A 323 16.44 13.09 -8.07
C TYR A 323 16.42 11.73 -8.80
N LEU A 324 17.05 10.73 -8.17
CA LEU A 324 16.91 9.31 -8.50
C LEU A 324 16.48 8.54 -7.25
N ARG A 325 15.56 7.59 -7.40
CA ARG A 325 15.20 6.65 -6.32
C ARG A 325 16.03 5.38 -6.46
N ILE A 326 16.79 5.05 -5.42
CA ILE A 326 17.72 3.92 -5.36
C ILE A 326 17.17 2.91 -4.36
N THR A 327 16.74 1.75 -4.83
CA THR A 327 16.33 0.63 -3.96
C THR A 327 17.55 0.04 -3.28
N ILE A 328 17.43 -0.26 -1.99
CA ILE A 328 18.46 -0.93 -1.22
C ILE A 328 18.45 -2.43 -1.54
N GLY A 329 19.50 -2.87 -2.19
CA GLY A 329 19.72 -4.27 -2.55
C GLY A 329 20.51 -5.04 -1.50
N SER A 330 21.00 -6.23 -1.91
CA SER A 330 21.98 -6.95 -1.11
C SER A 330 23.30 -6.18 -1.01
N LYS A 331 24.13 -6.51 -0.03
CA LYS A 331 25.45 -5.86 0.14
C LYS A 331 26.30 -5.92 -1.13
N SER A 332 26.25 -7.04 -1.87
CA SER A 332 26.97 -7.19 -3.15
C SER A 332 26.41 -6.27 -4.23
N ALA A 333 25.07 -6.18 -4.38
CA ALA A 333 24.43 -5.29 -5.34
C ALA A 333 24.69 -3.82 -5.01
N ASN A 334 24.62 -3.44 -3.74
CA ASN A 334 24.92 -2.09 -3.28
C ASN A 334 26.39 -1.73 -3.53
N ASN A 335 27.33 -2.64 -3.33
CA ASN A 335 28.75 -2.41 -3.64
C ASN A 335 28.98 -2.24 -5.14
N ALA A 336 28.29 -3.02 -5.99
CA ALA A 336 28.37 -2.86 -7.45
C ALA A 336 27.87 -1.48 -7.89
N LEU A 337 26.74 -1.01 -7.33
CA LEU A 337 26.25 0.34 -7.57
C LEU A 337 27.28 1.41 -7.17
N LEU A 338 27.85 1.33 -5.96
CA LEU A 338 28.87 2.30 -5.49
C LEU A 338 30.13 2.23 -6.37
N SER A 339 30.55 1.06 -6.83
CA SER A 339 31.68 0.94 -7.75
C SER A 339 31.39 1.58 -9.11
N ALA A 340 30.18 1.43 -9.63
CA ALA A 340 29.76 2.08 -10.86
C ALA A 340 29.69 3.61 -10.70
N LEU A 341 29.19 4.11 -9.57
CA LEU A 341 29.11 5.56 -9.28
C LEU A 341 30.48 6.22 -9.11
N ARG A 342 31.49 5.51 -8.59
CA ARG A 342 32.86 6.06 -8.45
C ARG A 342 33.62 6.25 -9.76
N GLN A 343 33.05 5.82 -10.87
CA GLN A 343 33.63 5.97 -12.21
C GLN A 343 33.12 7.24 -12.94
N PHE A 344 32.30 8.05 -12.28
CA PHE A 344 31.87 9.38 -12.74
C PHE A 344 32.78 10.44 -12.16
#